data_9f5e42c8754c8df706c5b167145897ff
#
_entry.id   9f5e42c8754c8df706c5b167145897ff
#
_cell.length_a   1.000
_cell.length_b   1.000
_cell.length_c   1.000
_cell.angle_alpha   90.00
_cell.angle_beta   90.00
_cell.angle_gamma   90.00
#
_symmetry.space_group_name_H-M   'P 1'
#
loop_
_entity.id
_entity.type
_entity.pdbx_description
1 polymer ?
#
loop_
_entity_poly.entity_id
_entity_poly.type
_entity_poly.pdbx_seq_one_letter_code
_entity_poly.pdbx_strand_id
1 'polypeptide(L)'
;MTETVASLVGGELLAPAPPPAVAYAARLVDLFDAPQAVLFYGSILRTGDLDGVMDFYVLTKGVRPGLRGLATRVLWPDVSYHELEIDGRVLRAKVATMTLAQFRKATRGEGIDTTIWARFVQPAGLVWSAGPQAASEVIEAVAYAARTAARFAAALGPSEGPPEVYWSALFQETYAAEFRVEKGGRERSIL
;
A
#
# COMPACT_ATOMS: atom_id res chain seq x y z
N MET A 1 -26.34 -10.72 -7.31
CA MET A 1 -24.90 -11.09 -7.53
C MET A 1 -24.18 -10.81 -6.21
N THR A 2 -23.52 -11.81 -5.64
CA THR A 2 -22.77 -11.62 -4.39
C THR A 2 -21.51 -10.83 -4.71
N GLU A 3 -21.34 -9.68 -4.07
CA GLU A 3 -20.16 -8.84 -4.22
C GLU A 3 -18.94 -9.57 -3.65
N THR A 4 -17.86 -9.62 -4.40
CA THR A 4 -16.61 -10.29 -3.98
C THR A 4 -15.66 -9.29 -3.32
N VAL A 5 -14.76 -9.76 -2.44
CA VAL A 5 -13.71 -8.91 -1.86
C VAL A 5 -12.88 -8.22 -2.95
N ALA A 6 -12.59 -8.90 -4.05
CA ALA A 6 -11.84 -8.31 -5.15
C ALA A 6 -12.64 -7.21 -5.88
N SER A 7 -13.98 -7.34 -5.99
CA SER A 7 -14.84 -6.31 -6.57
C SER A 7 -14.89 -5.06 -5.69
N LEU A 8 -15.05 -5.23 -4.37
CA LEU A 8 -15.03 -4.12 -3.40
C LEU A 8 -13.69 -3.39 -3.43
N VAL A 9 -12.60 -4.12 -3.29
CA VAL A 9 -11.24 -3.58 -3.34
C VAL A 9 -10.95 -2.89 -4.67
N GLY A 10 -11.41 -3.47 -5.79
CA GLY A 10 -11.27 -2.86 -7.10
C GLY A 10 -12.00 -1.52 -7.22
N GLY A 11 -13.22 -1.44 -6.70
CA GLY A 11 -13.98 -0.19 -6.65
C GLY A 11 -13.26 0.90 -5.82
N GLU A 12 -12.67 0.53 -4.70
CA GLU A 12 -11.93 1.45 -3.83
C GLU A 12 -10.60 1.88 -4.46
N LEU A 13 -9.78 0.93 -4.94
CA LEU A 13 -8.48 1.22 -5.56
C LEU A 13 -8.58 2.08 -6.83
N LEU A 14 -9.66 1.96 -7.58
CA LEU A 14 -9.92 2.71 -8.80
C LEU A 14 -10.71 4.00 -8.55
N ALA A 15 -11.07 4.31 -7.31
CA ALA A 15 -11.68 5.58 -6.97
C ALA A 15 -10.74 6.75 -7.32
N PRO A 16 -11.30 7.93 -7.68
CA PRO A 16 -10.50 9.08 -8.04
C PRO A 16 -9.52 9.50 -6.93
N ALA A 17 -8.22 9.52 -7.25
CA ALA A 17 -7.18 10.04 -6.36
C ALA A 17 -6.99 11.56 -6.60
N PRO A 18 -6.38 12.29 -5.65
CA PRO A 18 -6.05 13.70 -5.84
C PRO A 18 -5.24 13.94 -7.11
N PRO A 19 -5.61 14.91 -7.98
CA PRO A 19 -4.90 15.17 -9.25
C PRO A 19 -3.40 15.34 -9.10
N PRO A 20 -2.85 16.03 -8.07
CA PRO A 20 -1.41 16.13 -7.88
C PRO A 20 -0.73 14.78 -7.61
N ALA A 21 -1.40 13.84 -6.95
CA ALA A 21 -0.85 12.49 -6.73
C ALA A 21 -0.81 11.69 -8.04
N VAL A 22 -1.81 11.83 -8.90
CA VAL A 22 -1.84 11.20 -10.23
C VAL A 22 -0.72 11.77 -11.11
N ALA A 23 -0.56 13.10 -11.13
CA ALA A 23 0.50 13.76 -11.89
C ALA A 23 1.90 13.37 -11.37
N TYR A 24 2.05 13.27 -10.05
CA TYR A 24 3.29 12.81 -9.44
C TYR A 24 3.62 11.36 -9.81
N ALA A 25 2.63 10.48 -9.76
CA ALA A 25 2.78 9.07 -10.14
C ALA A 25 3.21 8.91 -11.60
N ALA A 26 2.67 9.72 -12.52
CA ALA A 26 3.09 9.73 -13.92
C ALA A 26 4.58 10.08 -14.08
N ARG A 27 5.10 11.01 -13.27
CA ARG A 27 6.53 11.35 -13.28
C ARG A 27 7.39 10.26 -12.61
N LEU A 28 6.88 9.58 -11.58
CA LEU A 28 7.58 8.47 -10.95
C LEU A 28 7.82 7.32 -11.92
N VAL A 29 6.86 7.03 -12.80
CA VAL A 29 6.96 5.95 -13.78
C VAL A 29 8.22 6.08 -14.63
N ASP A 30 8.62 7.29 -15.00
CA ASP A 30 9.80 7.56 -15.81
C ASP A 30 11.13 7.34 -15.06
N LEU A 31 11.08 7.26 -13.73
CA LEU A 31 12.26 7.09 -12.86
C LEU A 31 12.59 5.62 -12.54
N PHE A 32 11.69 4.69 -12.86
CA PHE A 32 11.83 3.29 -12.47
C PHE A 32 11.85 2.35 -13.68
N ASP A 33 12.65 1.27 -13.57
CA ASP A 33 12.73 0.25 -14.62
C ASP A 33 11.49 -0.65 -14.61
N ALA A 34 10.86 -0.79 -15.77
CA ALA A 34 9.72 -1.68 -16.01
C ALA A 34 8.63 -1.62 -14.92
N PRO A 35 8.11 -0.41 -14.59
CA PRO A 35 7.05 -0.28 -13.62
C PRO A 35 5.80 -1.03 -14.08
N GLN A 36 5.08 -1.64 -13.14
CA GLN A 36 3.83 -2.36 -13.40
C GLN A 36 2.64 -1.60 -12.81
N ALA A 37 2.84 -0.98 -11.64
CA ALA A 37 1.80 -0.20 -11.00
C ALA A 37 2.39 0.82 -10.02
N VAL A 38 1.63 1.88 -9.75
CA VAL A 38 1.89 2.85 -8.69
C VAL A 38 0.66 2.93 -7.80
N LEU A 39 0.86 2.62 -6.53
CA LEU A 39 -0.15 2.75 -5.48
C LEU A 39 0.15 4.01 -4.66
N PHE A 40 -0.89 4.78 -4.36
CA PHE A 40 -0.86 5.94 -3.48
C PHE A 40 -1.64 5.64 -2.21
N TYR A 41 -1.10 6.00 -1.03
CA TYR A 41 -1.73 5.68 0.25
C TYR A 41 -1.36 6.73 1.31
N GLY A 42 -1.81 6.53 2.54
CA GLY A 42 -1.40 7.35 3.67
C GLY A 42 -2.34 8.52 3.97
N SER A 43 -1.84 9.47 4.78
CA SER A 43 -2.67 10.56 5.31
C SER A 43 -3.21 11.49 4.24
N ILE A 44 -2.40 11.81 3.24
CA ILE A 44 -2.79 12.74 2.16
C ILE A 44 -3.96 12.18 1.33
N LEU A 45 -4.01 10.85 1.11
CA LEU A 45 -5.16 10.24 0.44
C LEU A 45 -6.46 10.46 1.24
N ARG A 46 -6.39 10.47 2.57
CA ARG A 46 -7.55 10.65 3.44
C ARG A 46 -7.93 12.12 3.66
N THR A 47 -6.94 13.00 3.77
CA THR A 47 -7.16 14.41 4.14
C THR A 47 -7.17 15.37 2.95
N GLY A 48 -6.54 15.00 1.83
CA GLY A 48 -6.29 15.89 0.70
C GLY A 48 -5.22 16.96 0.95
N ASP A 49 -4.61 16.99 2.14
CA ASP A 49 -3.60 17.99 2.51
C ASP A 49 -2.23 17.65 1.91
N LEU A 50 -1.80 18.44 0.92
CA LEU A 50 -0.56 18.26 0.18
C LEU A 50 0.69 18.88 0.85
N ASP A 51 0.57 19.47 2.03
CA ASP A 51 1.72 20.07 2.74
C ASP A 51 2.65 19.00 3.36
N GLY A 52 2.18 17.76 3.43
CA GLY A 52 2.92 16.60 3.90
C GLY A 52 3.82 15.94 2.86
N VAL A 53 4.27 14.74 3.19
CA VAL A 53 5.01 13.84 2.29
C VAL A 53 4.03 12.79 1.75
N MET A 54 3.93 12.70 0.42
CA MET A 54 3.11 11.68 -0.23
C MET A 54 3.76 10.30 -0.09
N ASP A 55 2.95 9.28 0.11
CA ASP A 55 3.41 7.90 0.23
C ASP A 55 3.01 7.09 -0.99
N PHE A 56 4.01 6.55 -1.70
CA PHE A 56 3.79 5.70 -2.88
C PHE A 56 4.46 4.34 -2.74
N TYR A 57 3.84 3.34 -3.38
CA TYR A 57 4.50 2.09 -3.75
C TYR A 57 4.64 2.01 -5.27
N VAL A 58 5.87 1.81 -5.75
CA VAL A 58 6.14 1.49 -7.15
C VAL A 58 6.40 0.00 -7.26
N LEU A 59 5.50 -0.70 -7.93
CA LEU A 59 5.60 -2.13 -8.18
C LEU A 59 6.26 -2.35 -9.55
N THR A 60 7.37 -3.07 -9.59
CA THR A 60 8.15 -3.31 -10.81
C THR A 60 8.00 -4.76 -11.29
N LYS A 61 8.33 -5.02 -12.57
CA LYS A 61 8.33 -6.37 -13.14
C LYS A 61 9.46 -7.25 -12.55
N GLY A 62 10.61 -6.64 -12.27
CA GLY A 62 11.78 -7.33 -11.75
C GLY A 62 12.63 -6.40 -10.87
N VAL A 63 13.65 -6.95 -10.23
CA VAL A 63 14.61 -6.18 -9.46
C VAL A 63 15.62 -5.48 -10.38
N ARG A 64 16.11 -4.30 -9.99
CA ARG A 64 17.16 -3.58 -10.72
C ARG A 64 18.41 -4.45 -10.85
N PRO A 65 19.16 -4.36 -11.95
CA PRO A 65 20.46 -5.00 -12.07
C PRO A 65 21.47 -4.41 -11.08
N GLY A 66 22.50 -5.19 -10.71
CA GLY A 66 23.59 -4.77 -9.83
C GLY A 66 23.40 -5.14 -8.34
N LEU A 67 24.38 -4.76 -7.52
CA LEU A 67 24.44 -5.13 -6.10
C LEU A 67 23.23 -4.67 -5.29
N ARG A 68 22.74 -3.46 -5.55
CA ARG A 68 21.55 -2.93 -4.88
C ARG A 68 20.30 -3.77 -5.20
N GLY A 69 20.13 -4.15 -6.47
CA GLY A 69 19.02 -5.02 -6.88
C GLY A 69 19.13 -6.44 -6.31
N LEU A 70 20.36 -6.94 -6.09
CA LEU A 70 20.55 -8.23 -5.41
C LEU A 70 20.11 -8.13 -3.93
N ALA A 71 20.44 -7.04 -3.25
CA ALA A 71 20.02 -6.80 -1.87
C ALA A 71 18.47 -6.71 -1.77
N THR A 72 17.80 -6.07 -2.73
CA THR A 72 16.33 -5.94 -2.73
C THR A 72 15.58 -7.26 -3.04
N ARG A 73 16.28 -8.33 -3.41
CA ARG A 73 15.66 -9.67 -3.46
C ARG A 73 15.31 -10.21 -2.08
N VAL A 74 16.04 -9.79 -1.05
CA VAL A 74 15.90 -10.26 0.33
C VAL A 74 15.37 -9.15 1.23
N LEU A 75 15.89 -7.93 1.05
CA LEU A 75 15.53 -6.75 1.82
C LEU A 75 14.61 -5.84 0.97
N TRP A 76 13.33 -5.93 1.17
CA TRP A 76 12.32 -5.12 0.50
C TRP A 76 11.24 -4.65 1.48
N PRO A 77 10.57 -3.50 1.22
CA PRO A 77 10.75 -2.62 0.06
C PRO A 77 12.01 -1.75 0.14
N ASP A 78 12.58 -1.39 -1.01
CA ASP A 78 13.59 -0.33 -1.11
C ASP A 78 12.90 1.03 -1.00
N VAL A 79 13.36 1.90 -0.11
CA VAL A 79 12.72 3.19 0.16
C VAL A 79 13.60 4.33 -0.32
N SER A 80 13.01 5.24 -1.09
CA SER A 80 13.66 6.45 -1.58
C SER A 80 12.78 7.69 -1.36
N TYR A 81 13.40 8.87 -1.35
CA TYR A 81 12.72 10.15 -1.24
C TYR A 81 12.93 10.94 -2.53
N HIS A 82 11.85 11.56 -3.00
CA HIS A 82 11.85 12.33 -4.23
C HIS A 82 11.16 13.67 -3.99
N GLU A 83 11.70 14.71 -4.65
CA GLU A 83 11.07 16.03 -4.76
C GLU A 83 10.87 16.32 -6.25
N LEU A 84 9.64 16.60 -6.64
CA LEU A 84 9.28 16.92 -8.01
C LEU A 84 8.43 18.19 -8.03
N GLU A 85 8.67 19.02 -9.05
CA GLU A 85 7.80 20.14 -9.33
C GLU A 85 6.61 19.69 -10.16
N ILE A 86 5.42 19.90 -9.64
CA ILE A 86 4.14 19.60 -10.28
C ILE A 86 3.30 20.86 -10.24
N ASP A 87 2.93 21.37 -11.40
CA ASP A 87 2.11 22.59 -11.57
C ASP A 87 2.66 23.80 -10.76
N GLY A 88 3.97 24.00 -10.78
CA GLY A 88 4.64 25.11 -10.10
C GLY A 88 4.78 24.94 -8.57
N ARG A 89 4.41 23.78 -8.03
CA ARG A 89 4.55 23.45 -6.63
C ARG A 89 5.56 22.30 -6.44
N VAL A 90 6.50 22.46 -5.53
CA VAL A 90 7.43 21.38 -5.15
C VAL A 90 6.70 20.45 -4.19
N LEU A 91 6.48 19.22 -4.64
CA LEU A 91 5.87 18.15 -3.86
C LEU A 91 6.92 17.12 -3.47
N ARG A 92 6.77 16.56 -2.27
CA ARG A 92 7.68 15.57 -1.70
C ARG A 92 7.01 14.22 -1.57
N ALA A 93 7.75 13.16 -1.90
CA ALA A 93 7.24 11.80 -1.76
C ALA A 93 8.27 10.86 -1.17
N LYS A 94 7.78 9.94 -0.35
CA LYS A 94 8.44 8.72 0.06
C LYS A 94 7.96 7.60 -0.83
N VAL A 95 8.88 6.93 -1.50
CA VAL A 95 8.57 5.90 -2.48
C VAL A 95 9.16 4.58 -2.02
N ALA A 96 8.31 3.61 -1.76
CA ALA A 96 8.70 2.23 -1.49
C ALA A 96 8.65 1.44 -2.80
N THR A 97 9.73 0.74 -3.15
CA THR A 97 9.85 -0.03 -4.39
C THR A 97 10.04 -1.51 -4.10
N MET A 98 9.26 -2.34 -4.78
CA MET A 98 9.39 -3.79 -4.76
C MET A 98 8.83 -4.39 -6.05
N THR A 99 9.09 -5.66 -6.31
CA THR A 99 8.47 -6.32 -7.45
C THR A 99 7.00 -6.65 -7.17
N LEU A 100 6.17 -6.68 -8.23
CA LEU A 100 4.77 -7.13 -8.10
C LEU A 100 4.68 -8.56 -7.53
N ALA A 101 5.64 -9.43 -7.85
CA ALA A 101 5.72 -10.78 -7.29
C ALA A 101 5.97 -10.77 -5.76
N GLN A 102 6.90 -9.93 -5.27
CA GLN A 102 7.14 -9.75 -3.84
C GLN A 102 5.91 -9.19 -3.13
N PHE A 103 5.25 -8.20 -3.74
CA PHE A 103 4.01 -7.61 -3.21
C PHE A 103 2.92 -8.67 -3.06
N ARG A 104 2.68 -9.48 -4.11
CA ARG A 104 1.69 -10.58 -4.06
C ARG A 104 2.00 -11.62 -2.98
N LYS A 105 3.27 -11.94 -2.75
CA LYS A 105 3.70 -12.85 -1.67
C LYS A 105 3.43 -12.22 -0.30
N ALA A 106 3.81 -10.96 -0.11
CA ALA A 106 3.63 -10.25 1.15
C ALA A 106 2.17 -10.08 1.55
N THR A 107 1.29 -9.76 0.58
CA THR A 107 -0.15 -9.59 0.83
C THR A 107 -0.85 -10.88 1.25
N ARG A 108 -0.29 -12.05 0.94
CA ARG A 108 -0.80 -13.35 1.39
C ARG A 108 -0.41 -13.73 2.81
N GLY A 109 0.46 -12.93 3.47
CA GLY A 109 0.96 -13.25 4.79
C GLY A 109 1.93 -14.43 4.81
N GLU A 110 2.60 -14.72 3.67
CA GLU A 110 3.56 -15.82 3.53
C GLU A 110 4.94 -15.47 4.12
N GLY A 111 5.10 -14.31 4.72
CA GLY A 111 6.31 -13.82 5.38
C GLY A 111 6.11 -13.55 6.86
N ILE A 112 7.21 -13.28 7.57
CA ILE A 112 7.20 -12.86 8.97
C ILE A 112 6.76 -11.38 9.08
N ASP A 113 7.02 -10.59 8.03
CA ASP A 113 6.70 -9.16 7.99
C ASP A 113 5.21 -8.94 7.71
N THR A 114 4.57 -8.23 8.63
CA THR A 114 3.15 -7.86 8.55
C THR A 114 2.92 -6.54 7.84
N THR A 115 3.97 -5.75 7.62
CA THR A 115 3.91 -4.35 7.17
C THR A 115 3.10 -4.16 5.89
N ILE A 116 3.28 -5.05 4.89
CA ILE A 116 2.66 -4.86 3.57
C ILE A 116 1.16 -5.13 3.63
N TRP A 117 0.73 -6.32 4.08
CA TRP A 117 -0.69 -6.63 4.11
C TRP A 117 -1.45 -5.75 5.12
N ALA A 118 -0.86 -5.42 6.28
CA ALA A 118 -1.48 -4.51 7.24
C ALA A 118 -1.65 -3.09 6.70
N ARG A 119 -0.73 -2.63 5.85
CA ARG A 119 -0.81 -1.31 5.20
C ARG A 119 -1.88 -1.26 4.13
N PHE A 120 -1.99 -2.31 3.31
CA PHE A 120 -2.92 -2.35 2.18
C PHE A 120 -4.31 -2.90 2.54
N VAL A 121 -4.62 -3.10 3.81
CA VAL A 121 -5.99 -3.19 4.33
C VAL A 121 -6.54 -1.81 4.68
N GLN A 122 -5.72 -0.77 4.64
CA GLN A 122 -6.12 0.62 4.75
C GLN A 122 -6.37 1.21 3.36
N PRO A 123 -7.11 2.34 3.24
CA PRO A 123 -7.38 2.97 1.95
C PRO A 123 -6.13 3.23 1.13
N ALA A 124 -6.17 2.83 -0.13
CA ALA A 124 -5.13 3.07 -1.12
C ALA A 124 -5.77 3.35 -2.48
N GLY A 125 -5.06 4.07 -3.36
CA GLY A 125 -5.47 4.32 -4.74
C GLY A 125 -4.48 3.71 -5.73
N LEU A 126 -4.96 3.02 -6.76
CA LEU A 126 -4.15 2.61 -7.91
C LEU A 126 -4.09 3.78 -8.88
N VAL A 127 -3.05 4.61 -8.78
CA VAL A 127 -2.94 5.88 -9.52
C VAL A 127 -2.29 5.72 -10.89
N TRP A 128 -1.65 4.58 -11.14
CA TRP A 128 -1.12 4.22 -12.47
C TRP A 128 -0.92 2.70 -12.59
N SER A 129 -1.11 2.17 -13.78
CA SER A 129 -0.77 0.78 -14.12
C SER A 129 -0.27 0.65 -15.56
N ALA A 130 0.60 -0.33 -15.82
CA ALA A 130 1.15 -0.62 -17.15
C ALA A 130 0.09 -1.20 -18.12
N GLY A 131 -1.08 -1.53 -17.62
CA GLY A 131 -2.21 -2.03 -18.39
C GLY A 131 -3.20 -2.82 -17.56
N PRO A 132 -4.31 -3.29 -18.17
CA PRO A 132 -5.39 -3.97 -17.45
C PRO A 132 -4.94 -5.21 -16.67
N GLN A 133 -3.99 -5.97 -17.22
CA GLN A 133 -3.45 -7.15 -16.56
C GLN A 133 -2.74 -6.79 -15.24
N ALA A 134 -1.85 -5.78 -15.26
CA ALA A 134 -1.15 -5.31 -14.07
C ALA A 134 -2.13 -4.76 -13.03
N ALA A 135 -3.15 -4.01 -13.47
CA ALA A 135 -4.20 -3.51 -12.58
C ALA A 135 -4.95 -4.65 -11.90
N SER A 136 -5.37 -5.67 -12.65
CA SER A 136 -6.06 -6.85 -12.11
C SER A 136 -5.21 -7.60 -11.09
N GLU A 137 -3.91 -7.79 -11.35
CA GLU A 137 -2.99 -8.46 -10.44
C GLU A 137 -2.79 -7.68 -9.14
N VAL A 138 -2.79 -6.34 -9.19
CA VAL A 138 -2.72 -5.48 -8.01
C VAL A 138 -4.00 -5.56 -7.20
N ILE A 139 -5.17 -5.48 -7.85
CA ILE A 139 -6.47 -5.59 -7.18
C ILE A 139 -6.59 -6.94 -6.46
N GLU A 140 -6.20 -8.03 -7.11
CA GLU A 140 -6.17 -9.35 -6.46
C GLU A 140 -5.21 -9.39 -5.27
N ALA A 141 -4.02 -8.80 -5.40
CA ALA A 141 -3.05 -8.77 -4.30
C ALA A 141 -3.59 -8.00 -3.09
N VAL A 142 -4.21 -6.84 -3.29
CA VAL A 142 -4.82 -6.07 -2.19
C VAL A 142 -6.03 -6.81 -1.61
N ALA A 143 -6.83 -7.50 -2.42
CA ALA A 143 -7.90 -8.37 -1.93
C ALA A 143 -7.34 -9.52 -1.06
N TYR A 144 -6.16 -10.04 -1.36
CA TYR A 144 -5.47 -10.99 -0.48
C TYR A 144 -5.02 -10.33 0.83
N ALA A 145 -4.54 -9.09 0.81
CA ALA A 145 -4.19 -8.35 2.03
C ALA A 145 -5.41 -8.24 2.97
N ALA A 146 -6.58 -7.88 2.44
CA ALA A 146 -7.82 -7.80 3.21
C ALA A 146 -8.20 -9.16 3.82
N ARG A 147 -8.09 -10.26 3.04
CA ARG A 147 -8.36 -11.61 3.56
C ARG A 147 -7.35 -12.06 4.62
N THR A 148 -6.08 -11.71 4.44
CA THR A 148 -5.01 -11.99 5.40
C THR A 148 -5.28 -11.26 6.70
N ALA A 149 -5.58 -9.97 6.63
CA ALA A 149 -5.94 -9.15 7.77
C ALA A 149 -7.17 -9.69 8.51
N ALA A 150 -8.22 -10.08 7.78
CA ALA A 150 -9.42 -10.65 8.39
C ALA A 150 -9.13 -11.97 9.16
N ARG A 151 -8.23 -12.82 8.64
CA ARG A 151 -7.80 -14.04 9.36
C ARG A 151 -7.06 -13.71 10.66
N PHE A 152 -6.15 -12.74 10.63
CA PHE A 152 -5.44 -12.29 11.82
C PHE A 152 -6.38 -11.58 12.80
N ALA A 153 -7.30 -10.74 12.33
CA ALA A 153 -8.30 -10.09 13.15
C ALA A 153 -9.16 -11.14 13.89
N ALA A 154 -9.61 -12.18 13.19
CA ALA A 154 -10.39 -13.27 13.80
C ALA A 154 -9.57 -14.08 14.84
N ALA A 155 -8.26 -14.24 14.62
CA ALA A 155 -7.39 -14.96 15.55
C ALA A 155 -7.01 -14.15 16.80
N LEU A 156 -6.91 -12.83 16.67
CA LEU A 156 -6.51 -11.91 17.74
C LEU A 156 -7.71 -11.35 18.53
N GLY A 157 -8.88 -11.33 17.92
CA GLY A 157 -10.10 -10.80 18.52
C GLY A 157 -10.72 -11.74 19.54
N PRO A 158 -11.76 -11.27 20.23
CA PRO A 158 -12.51 -12.08 21.22
C PRO A 158 -13.30 -13.20 20.54
N SER A 159 -13.84 -14.14 21.34
CA SER A 159 -14.70 -15.22 20.84
C SER A 159 -16.00 -14.72 20.21
N GLU A 160 -16.50 -13.57 20.65
CA GLU A 160 -17.72 -12.93 20.15
C GLU A 160 -17.58 -11.42 20.25
N GLY A 161 -18.20 -10.70 19.32
CA GLY A 161 -18.21 -9.24 19.33
C GLY A 161 -18.54 -8.61 17.98
N PRO A 162 -18.77 -7.30 17.93
CA PRO A 162 -18.97 -6.57 16.69
C PRO A 162 -17.65 -6.50 15.89
N PRO A 163 -17.71 -6.30 14.56
CA PRO A 163 -16.53 -6.29 13.68
C PRO A 163 -15.40 -5.35 14.14
N GLU A 164 -15.74 -4.20 14.71
CA GLU A 164 -14.80 -3.16 15.15
C GLU A 164 -13.80 -3.65 16.20
N VAL A 165 -14.20 -4.54 17.09
CA VAL A 165 -13.28 -5.06 18.13
C VAL A 165 -12.22 -5.98 17.55
N TYR A 166 -12.53 -6.71 16.48
CA TYR A 166 -11.57 -7.57 15.79
C TYR A 166 -10.53 -6.73 15.04
N TRP A 167 -10.98 -5.69 14.32
CA TRP A 167 -10.07 -4.76 13.63
C TRP A 167 -9.23 -3.96 14.61
N SER A 168 -9.80 -3.52 15.73
CA SER A 168 -9.04 -2.83 16.77
C SER A 168 -7.94 -3.70 17.35
N ALA A 169 -8.21 -4.97 17.66
CA ALA A 169 -7.22 -5.92 18.14
C ALA A 169 -6.09 -6.12 17.11
N LEU A 170 -6.44 -6.30 15.83
CA LEU A 170 -5.48 -6.44 14.76
C LEU A 170 -4.56 -5.22 14.64
N PHE A 171 -5.13 -4.02 14.60
CA PHE A 171 -4.34 -2.80 14.41
C PHE A 171 -3.46 -2.48 15.62
N GLN A 172 -3.89 -2.75 16.84
CA GLN A 172 -3.04 -2.62 18.03
C GLN A 172 -1.79 -3.49 17.92
N GLU A 173 -1.93 -4.77 17.55
CA GLU A 173 -0.81 -5.70 17.42
C GLU A 173 0.11 -5.34 16.24
N THR A 174 -0.44 -4.98 15.08
CA THR A 174 0.37 -4.61 13.91
C THR A 174 1.14 -3.32 14.11
N TYR A 175 0.56 -2.32 14.80
CA TYR A 175 1.29 -1.10 15.16
C TYR A 175 2.38 -1.35 16.20
N ALA A 176 2.13 -2.21 17.17
CA ALA A 176 3.14 -2.61 18.14
C ALA A 176 4.32 -3.33 17.47
N ALA A 177 4.05 -4.23 16.53
CA ALA A 177 5.07 -4.97 15.78
C ALA A 177 5.93 -4.07 14.87
N GLU A 178 5.40 -3.00 14.34
CA GLU A 178 6.14 -2.04 13.50
C GLU A 178 7.07 -1.11 14.30
N PHE A 179 7.15 -1.21 15.62
CA PHE A 179 7.92 -0.33 16.51
C PHE A 179 7.68 1.18 16.23
N ARG A 180 6.52 1.54 15.75
CA ARG A 180 6.20 2.94 15.47
C ARG A 180 5.90 3.67 16.77
N VAL A 181 6.75 4.61 17.12
CA VAL A 181 6.48 5.62 18.16
C VAL A 181 5.51 6.66 17.55
N GLU A 182 4.29 6.27 17.29
CA GLU A 182 3.23 7.21 16.88
C GLU A 182 2.36 7.55 18.08
N LYS A 183 1.88 8.81 18.14
CA LYS A 183 0.96 9.27 19.19
C LYS A 183 -0.28 8.37 19.17
N GLY A 184 -0.59 7.77 20.32
CA GLY A 184 -1.74 6.89 20.47
C GLY A 184 -3.05 7.54 19.99
N GLY A 185 -3.89 6.76 19.28
CA GLY A 185 -5.19 7.22 18.78
C GLY A 185 -5.35 7.12 17.26
N ARG A 186 -4.31 6.75 16.52
CA ARG A 186 -4.37 6.64 15.05
C ARG A 186 -5.20 5.43 14.60
N GLU A 187 -5.24 4.37 15.39
CA GLU A 187 -6.12 3.22 15.19
C GLU A 187 -7.59 3.60 15.10
N ARG A 188 -8.03 4.66 15.81
CA ARG A 188 -9.41 5.18 15.77
C ARG A 188 -9.75 5.92 14.48
N SER A 189 -8.74 6.34 13.72
CA SER A 189 -8.97 7.06 12.44
C SER A 189 -9.07 6.13 11.23
N ILE A 190 -8.89 4.81 11.43
CA ILE A 190 -8.89 3.80 10.38
C ILE A 190 -10.18 2.96 10.43
N LEU A 191 -10.87 2.98 11.56
CA LEU A 191 -12.19 2.36 11.78
C LEU A 191 -13.30 3.36 11.48
#